data_c21d9c40f1bd88c5f83b1ca6f5970cc2
#
_entry.id   c21d9c40f1bd88c5f83b1ca6f5970cc2
#
_cell.length_a   1.000
_cell.length_b   1.000
_cell.length_c   1.000
_cell.angle_alpha   90.00
_cell.angle_beta   90.00
_cell.angle_gamma   90.00
#
_symmetry.space_group_name_H-M   'P 1'
#
loop_
_entity.id
_entity.type
_entity.pdbx_description
1 polymer ?
#
loop_
_entity_poly.entity_id
_entity_poly.type
_entity_poly.pdbx_seq_one_letter_code
_entity_poly.pdbx_strand_id
1 'polypeptide(L)'
;MTVCGDIHGQFYDLLNIFKINNNPGPKNKYLFNGDFVDRGSFSVECIMTLIAWKCVNKDFMHMTRGNHEARQVNLIYGFKGEVEAKFKDNGVYEAFSEFFCCLPLGYVINKKVMIVHGGLPV
;
A
#
# COMPACT_ATOMS: atom_id res chain seq x y z
N MET A 1 1.24 -5.30 16.79
CA MET A 1 1.14 -4.99 15.34
C MET A 1 0.53 -3.62 15.19
N THR A 2 1.14 -2.73 14.42
CA THR A 2 0.62 -1.41 14.09
C THR A 2 -0.20 -1.52 12.82
N VAL A 3 -1.43 -1.02 12.85
CA VAL A 3 -2.33 -0.99 11.69
C VAL A 3 -2.43 0.45 11.21
N CYS A 4 -2.12 0.66 9.93
CA CYS A 4 -2.19 1.96 9.27
C CYS A 4 -3.31 1.92 8.23
N GLY A 5 -4.08 2.99 8.13
CA GLY A 5 -5.09 3.19 7.09
C GLY A 5 -4.48 3.78 5.81
N ASP A 6 -5.29 4.57 5.13
CA ASP A 6 -5.00 5.21 3.85
C ASP A 6 -3.75 6.10 3.90
N ILE A 7 -2.94 6.02 2.86
CA ILE A 7 -1.72 6.84 2.69
C ILE A 7 -1.87 7.81 1.52
N HIS A 8 -2.50 7.37 0.43
CA HIS A 8 -2.82 8.20 -0.73
C HIS A 8 -1.66 9.09 -1.21
N GLY A 9 -0.49 8.51 -1.44
CA GLY A 9 0.66 9.25 -1.96
C GLY A 9 1.25 10.30 -1.02
N GLN A 10 0.91 10.29 0.26
CA GLN A 10 1.46 11.18 1.30
C GLN A 10 2.78 10.62 1.84
N PHE A 11 3.82 10.69 1.03
CA PHE A 11 5.10 10.03 1.29
C PHE A 11 5.78 10.51 2.58
N TYR A 12 5.75 11.81 2.85
CA TYR A 12 6.36 12.36 4.06
C TYR A 12 5.61 11.94 5.33
N ASP A 13 4.30 11.74 5.25
CA ASP A 13 3.52 11.18 6.36
C ASP A 13 3.85 9.71 6.59
N LEU A 14 4.05 8.93 5.51
CA LEU A 14 4.54 7.56 5.61
C LEU A 14 5.91 7.49 6.32
N LEU A 15 6.85 8.35 5.95
CA LEU A 15 8.14 8.45 6.63
C LEU A 15 8.00 8.85 8.10
N ASN A 16 7.05 9.74 8.40
CA ASN A 16 6.77 10.18 9.77
C ASN A 16 6.17 9.05 10.61
N ILE A 17 5.33 8.18 10.04
CA ILE A 17 4.85 6.97 10.72
C ILE A 17 6.03 6.10 11.18
N PHE A 18 7.00 5.84 10.31
CA PHE A 18 8.19 5.06 10.67
C PHE A 18 9.09 5.79 11.69
N LYS A 19 9.17 7.11 11.61
CA LYS A 19 9.93 7.92 12.56
C LYS A 19 9.31 7.88 13.98
N ILE A 20 8.00 7.97 14.07
CA ILE A 20 7.28 7.96 15.36
C ILE A 20 7.24 6.57 15.98
N ASN A 21 6.96 5.56 15.16
CA ASN A 21 6.66 4.20 15.62
C ASN A 21 7.78 3.20 15.29
N ASN A 22 8.95 3.66 14.90
CA ASN A 22 10.10 2.88 14.43
C ASN A 22 9.84 2.05 13.16
N ASN A 23 10.90 1.58 12.55
CA ASN A 23 10.85 0.77 11.33
C ASN A 23 10.25 -0.62 11.58
N PRO A 24 9.70 -1.25 10.53
CA PRO A 24 9.26 -2.65 10.60
C PRO A 24 10.36 -3.60 11.09
N GLY A 25 10.00 -4.52 11.97
CA GLY A 25 10.93 -5.47 12.55
C GLY A 25 10.24 -6.54 13.39
N PRO A 26 11.00 -7.48 14.00
CA PRO A 26 10.44 -8.62 14.74
C PRO A 26 9.49 -8.22 15.87
N LYS A 27 9.79 -7.12 16.54
CA LYS A 27 8.99 -6.60 17.65
C LYS A 27 7.99 -5.52 17.21
N ASN A 28 8.07 -5.05 15.96
CA ASN A 28 7.27 -3.97 15.43
C ASN A 28 6.71 -4.33 14.05
N LYS A 29 5.65 -5.12 14.02
CA LYS A 29 4.98 -5.53 12.79
C LYS A 29 3.99 -4.48 12.35
N TYR A 30 3.93 -4.24 11.04
CA TYR A 30 2.98 -3.33 10.40
C TYR A 30 1.98 -4.06 9.52
N LEU A 31 0.78 -3.52 9.46
CA LEU A 31 -0.23 -3.81 8.45
C LEU A 31 -0.70 -2.47 7.87
N PHE A 32 -0.46 -2.24 6.59
CA PHE A 32 -1.04 -1.15 5.82
C PHE A 32 -2.31 -1.64 5.12
N ASN A 33 -3.44 -1.02 5.44
CA ASN A 33 -4.77 -1.53 5.10
C ASN A 33 -5.33 -0.91 3.81
N GLY A 34 -4.56 -0.95 2.74
CA GLY A 34 -4.98 -0.46 1.42
C GLY A 34 -4.87 1.05 1.24
N ASP A 35 -5.24 1.49 0.05
CA ASP A 35 -5.24 2.90 -0.41
C ASP A 35 -3.89 3.60 -0.23
N PHE A 36 -2.86 3.00 -0.83
CA PHE A 36 -1.50 3.53 -0.81
C PHE A 36 -1.29 4.64 -1.84
N VAL A 37 -2.04 4.58 -2.93
CA VAL A 37 -1.87 5.37 -4.15
C VAL A 37 -3.04 6.30 -4.42
N ASP A 38 -2.93 7.08 -5.48
CA ASP A 38 -3.88 8.12 -5.91
C ASP A 38 -3.95 9.34 -4.98
N ARG A 39 -4.51 10.44 -5.50
CA ARG A 39 -4.76 11.73 -4.83
C ARG A 39 -3.50 12.52 -4.50
N GLY A 40 -2.56 11.95 -3.74
CA GLY A 40 -1.29 12.60 -3.42
C GLY A 40 -0.27 12.51 -4.54
N SER A 41 0.78 13.32 -4.48
CA SER A 41 1.76 13.47 -5.57
C SER A 41 2.93 12.48 -5.51
N PHE A 42 3.00 11.63 -4.50
CA PHE A 42 4.12 10.73 -4.24
C PHE A 42 3.65 9.27 -4.05
N SER A 43 2.65 8.87 -4.85
CA SER A 43 2.10 7.50 -4.77
C SER A 43 3.14 6.45 -5.13
N VAL A 44 3.99 6.73 -6.12
CA VAL A 44 5.08 5.84 -6.52
C VAL A 44 6.06 5.63 -5.37
N GLU A 45 6.48 6.70 -4.70
CA GLU A 45 7.39 6.64 -3.56
C GLU A 45 6.77 5.86 -2.39
N CYS A 46 5.48 6.07 -2.12
CA CYS A 46 4.75 5.34 -1.09
C CYS A 46 4.74 3.84 -1.36
N ILE A 47 4.23 3.43 -2.52
CA ILE A 47 4.07 2.00 -2.83
C ILE A 47 5.43 1.30 -2.95
N MET A 48 6.43 1.94 -3.57
CA MET A 48 7.77 1.37 -3.68
C MET A 48 8.43 1.18 -2.31
N THR A 49 8.25 2.12 -1.38
CA THR A 49 8.75 1.99 0.00
C THR A 49 8.10 0.82 0.72
N LEU A 50 6.78 0.65 0.61
CA LEU A 50 6.06 -0.47 1.23
C LEU A 50 6.46 -1.82 0.62
N ILE A 51 6.61 -1.90 -0.71
CA ILE A 51 7.12 -3.09 -1.40
C ILE A 51 8.55 -3.42 -0.95
N ALA A 52 9.42 -2.42 -0.87
CA ALA A 52 10.80 -2.62 -0.42
C ALA A 52 10.86 -3.22 0.99
N TRP A 53 10.09 -2.68 1.93
CA TRP A 53 9.98 -3.26 3.27
C TRP A 53 9.42 -4.69 3.24
N LYS A 54 8.42 -4.96 2.41
CA LYS A 54 7.86 -6.30 2.22
C LYS A 54 8.89 -7.29 1.69
N CYS A 55 9.74 -6.87 0.75
CA CYS A 55 10.82 -7.68 0.20
C CYS A 55 11.94 -7.93 1.23
N VAL A 56 12.27 -6.94 2.06
CA VAL A 56 13.26 -7.10 3.14
C VAL A 56 12.78 -8.14 4.15
N ASN A 57 11.52 -8.09 4.55
CA ASN A 57 10.96 -9.10 5.45
C ASN A 57 9.44 -9.20 5.40
N LYS A 58 8.96 -10.25 4.76
CA LYS A 58 7.53 -10.56 4.59
C LYS A 58 6.75 -10.76 5.89
N ASP A 59 7.43 -11.11 6.98
CA ASP A 59 6.78 -11.46 8.26
C ASP A 59 6.54 -10.24 9.15
N PHE A 60 7.10 -9.08 8.80
CA PHE A 60 6.96 -7.84 9.58
C PHE A 60 6.20 -6.74 8.85
N MET A 61 6.09 -6.84 7.53
CA MET A 61 5.35 -5.93 6.69
C MET A 61 4.20 -6.66 5.99
N HIS A 62 2.97 -6.24 6.31
CA HIS A 62 1.75 -6.77 5.71
C HIS A 62 1.00 -5.65 5.00
N MET A 63 0.30 -6.02 3.94
CA MET A 63 -0.46 -5.09 3.11
C MET A 63 -1.77 -5.76 2.71
N THR A 64 -2.87 -5.03 2.74
CA THR A 64 -4.15 -5.46 2.16
C THR A 64 -4.50 -4.58 0.97
N ARG A 65 -5.42 -5.00 0.12
CA ARG A 65 -5.86 -4.25 -1.05
C ARG A 65 -6.98 -3.29 -0.67
N GLY A 66 -6.83 -2.01 -1.02
CA GLY A 66 -7.88 -1.02 -0.97
C GLY A 66 -8.63 -0.89 -2.31
N ASN A 67 -9.60 0.01 -2.35
CA ASN A 67 -10.35 0.29 -3.58
C ASN A 67 -9.54 1.12 -4.59
N HIS A 68 -8.52 1.84 -4.13
CA HIS A 68 -7.61 2.56 -5.02
C HIS A 68 -6.52 1.67 -5.64
N GLU A 69 -6.32 0.46 -5.20
CA GLU A 69 -5.46 -0.52 -5.86
C GLU A 69 -6.21 -1.21 -7.02
N ALA A 70 -6.79 -0.39 -7.93
CA ALA A 70 -7.62 -0.83 -9.05
C ALA A 70 -7.41 0.05 -10.29
N ARG A 71 -7.35 -0.59 -11.49
CA ARG A 71 -7.05 0.08 -12.76
C ARG A 71 -7.99 1.25 -13.06
N GLN A 72 -9.30 1.04 -12.89
CA GLN A 72 -10.30 2.06 -13.20
C GLN A 72 -10.14 3.30 -12.30
N VAL A 73 -9.80 3.08 -11.05
CA VAL A 73 -9.61 4.14 -10.06
C VAL A 73 -8.32 4.91 -10.33
N ASN A 74 -7.23 4.20 -10.63
CA ASN A 74 -5.93 4.83 -10.94
C ASN A 74 -5.94 5.72 -12.20
N LEU A 75 -6.82 5.42 -13.17
CA LEU A 75 -7.03 6.26 -14.35
C LEU A 75 -7.63 7.64 -13.99
N ILE A 76 -8.48 7.68 -12.97
CA ILE A 76 -9.23 8.86 -12.58
C ILE A 76 -8.48 9.70 -11.54
N TYR A 77 -7.86 9.04 -10.55
CA TYR A 77 -7.31 9.69 -9.36
C TYR A 77 -5.80 9.94 -9.40
N GLY A 78 -5.11 9.56 -10.50
CA GLY A 78 -3.82 10.11 -10.85
C GLY A 78 -2.63 9.15 -10.78
N PHE A 79 -2.71 8.00 -10.14
CA PHE A 79 -1.57 7.09 -10.01
C PHE A 79 -1.00 6.64 -11.36
N LYS A 80 -1.86 6.31 -12.33
CA LYS A 80 -1.38 5.93 -13.67
C LYS A 80 -0.58 7.05 -14.32
N GLY A 81 -1.11 8.27 -14.31
CA GLY A 81 -0.40 9.43 -14.85
C GLY A 81 0.91 9.74 -14.15
N GLU A 82 0.96 9.55 -12.82
CA GLU A 82 2.19 9.69 -12.04
C GLU A 82 3.26 8.69 -12.47
N VAL A 83 2.89 7.40 -12.62
CA VAL A 83 3.82 6.35 -13.07
C VAL A 83 4.34 6.64 -14.48
N GLU A 84 3.46 6.97 -15.42
CA GLU A 84 3.84 7.30 -16.81
C GLU A 84 4.78 8.50 -16.87
N ALA A 85 4.54 9.53 -16.07
CA ALA A 85 5.40 10.72 -16.02
C ALA A 85 6.80 10.41 -15.45
N LYS A 86 6.88 9.57 -14.42
CA LYS A 86 8.14 9.25 -13.72
C LYS A 86 8.99 8.24 -14.47
N PHE A 87 8.38 7.20 -15.06
CA PHE A 87 9.13 6.11 -15.69
C PHE A 87 9.16 6.18 -17.20
N LYS A 88 8.22 6.86 -17.84
CA LYS A 88 8.08 6.94 -19.32
C LYS A 88 7.98 5.56 -19.99
N ASP A 89 7.48 4.57 -19.25
CA ASP A 89 7.33 3.18 -19.66
C ASP A 89 6.00 2.63 -19.13
N ASN A 90 5.13 2.18 -20.04
CA ASN A 90 3.82 1.62 -19.71
C ASN A 90 3.93 0.27 -18.97
N GLY A 91 5.00 -0.48 -19.15
CA GLY A 91 5.22 -1.76 -18.49
C GLY A 91 5.31 -1.64 -16.97
N VAL A 92 5.78 -0.51 -16.47
CA VAL A 92 5.88 -0.26 -15.01
C VAL A 92 4.48 -0.16 -14.39
N TYR A 93 3.55 0.54 -15.03
CA TYR A 93 2.17 0.61 -14.53
C TYR A 93 1.48 -0.76 -14.56
N GLU A 94 1.73 -1.56 -15.60
CA GLU A 94 1.19 -2.93 -15.67
C GLU A 94 1.72 -3.80 -14.52
N ALA A 95 3.02 -3.71 -14.21
CA ALA A 95 3.61 -4.43 -13.08
C ALA A 95 2.97 -4.04 -11.73
N PHE A 96 2.71 -2.75 -11.49
CA PHE A 96 1.96 -2.30 -10.31
C PHE A 96 0.54 -2.87 -10.28
N SER A 97 -0.14 -2.87 -11.42
CA SER A 97 -1.51 -3.41 -11.52
C SER A 97 -1.56 -4.91 -11.21
N GLU A 98 -0.59 -5.68 -11.69
CA GLU A 98 -0.44 -7.10 -11.36
C GLU A 98 -0.14 -7.30 -9.87
N PHE A 99 0.76 -6.52 -9.30
CA PHE A 99 1.06 -6.54 -7.87
C PHE A 99 -0.20 -6.26 -7.03
N PHE A 100 -1.02 -5.28 -7.39
CA PHE A 100 -2.27 -4.97 -6.70
C PHE A 100 -3.27 -6.14 -6.72
N CYS A 101 -3.30 -6.90 -7.82
CA CYS A 101 -4.13 -8.10 -7.90
C CYS A 101 -3.66 -9.24 -6.98
N CYS A 102 -2.39 -9.25 -6.58
CA CYS A 102 -1.84 -10.23 -5.65
C CYS A 102 -2.05 -9.86 -4.17
N LEU A 103 -2.50 -8.64 -3.86
CA LEU A 103 -2.74 -8.22 -2.49
C LEU A 103 -3.95 -8.94 -1.89
N PRO A 104 -3.87 -9.42 -0.63
CA PRO A 104 -5.01 -10.01 0.06
C PRO A 104 -6.09 -8.95 0.34
N LEU A 105 -7.35 -9.36 0.36
CA LEU A 105 -8.49 -8.48 0.64
C LEU A 105 -8.69 -8.19 2.13
N GLY A 106 -8.06 -8.96 2.99
CA GLY A 106 -8.15 -8.78 4.43
C GLY A 106 -7.07 -9.54 5.19
N TYR A 107 -6.98 -9.27 6.48
CA TYR A 107 -5.98 -9.86 7.37
C TYR A 107 -6.62 -10.26 8.70
N VAL A 108 -6.26 -11.45 9.23
CA VAL A 108 -6.75 -11.91 10.52
C VAL A 108 -5.60 -11.94 11.53
N ILE A 109 -5.72 -11.14 12.57
CA ILE A 109 -4.75 -11.06 13.66
C ILE A 109 -5.14 -12.01 14.77
N ASN A 110 -4.24 -12.93 15.13
CA ASN A 110 -4.39 -13.87 16.25
C ASN A 110 -5.70 -14.65 16.24
N LYS A 111 -6.28 -14.91 15.06
CA LYS A 111 -7.59 -15.57 14.89
C LYS A 111 -8.75 -14.86 15.61
N LYS A 112 -8.62 -13.57 15.95
CA LYS A 112 -9.60 -12.83 16.75
C LYS A 112 -10.04 -11.52 16.12
N VAL A 113 -9.16 -10.83 15.39
CA VAL A 113 -9.45 -9.53 14.80
C VAL A 113 -9.32 -9.64 13.30
N MET A 114 -10.39 -9.38 12.58
CA MET A 114 -10.39 -9.28 11.13
C MET A 114 -10.23 -7.82 10.71
N ILE A 115 -9.29 -7.56 9.81
CA ILE A 115 -9.04 -6.24 9.23
C ILE A 115 -9.33 -6.32 7.74
N VAL A 116 -10.16 -5.42 7.26
CA VAL A 116 -10.53 -5.26 5.85
C VAL A 116 -10.59 -3.77 5.53
N HIS A 117 -10.32 -3.40 4.29
CA HIS A 117 -10.29 -1.98 3.89
C HIS A 117 -11.71 -1.38 3.83
N GLY A 118 -12.58 -1.91 2.99
CA GLY A 118 -13.92 -1.36 2.73
C GLY A 118 -15.08 -2.18 3.29
N GLY A 119 -14.82 -3.27 4.01
CA GLY A 119 -15.83 -4.20 4.49
C GLY A 119 -15.97 -5.45 3.59
N LEU A 120 -16.90 -6.31 3.94
CA LEU A 120 -17.24 -7.50 3.15
C LEU A 120 -18.43 -7.15 2.24
N PRO A 121 -18.41 -7.59 0.97
CA PRO A 121 -19.58 -7.43 0.10
C PRO A 121 -20.76 -8.24 0.65
N VAL A 122 -21.94 -7.73 0.50
CA VAL A 122 -23.21 -8.39 0.81
C VAL A 122 -23.58 -9.31 -0.34
#